data_dd074e5e84c2cec868e3228d4200181a
#
_entry.id   dd074e5e84c2cec868e3228d4200181a
#
_cell.length_a   1.000
_cell.length_b   1.000
_cell.length_c   1.000
_cell.angle_alpha   90.00
_cell.angle_beta   90.00
_cell.angle_gamma   90.00
#
_symmetry.space_group_name_H-M   'P 1'
#
loop_
_entity.id
_entity.type
_entity.pdbx_description
1 polymer ?
#
loop_
_entity_poly.entity_id
_entity_poly.type
_entity_poly.pdbx_seq_one_letter_code
_entity_poly.pdbx_strand_id
1 'polypeptide(L)'
;NDSKRVFLNNKPSFPLVIKNILTLKKTRIKFACKATIMPENKHIVQMFHFFEDNEIPFYHGFATRAFNDSYLPQIEDVNNNLKQQFSLLVDYYVSRIKNNKYVYARKLIEDIRRIQCKTTSYTGCSAGINSFYFNLKGDIYVCSSHNSCKELCVGNIHDGIDYEKIDKHNFYPKEVGR
;
A
#
# COMPACT_ATOMS: atom_id res chain seq x y z
N ASN A 1 -9.71 -11.20 -0.39
CA ASN A 1 -10.35 -10.13 -1.17
C ASN A 1 -11.87 -10.14 -0.99
N ASP A 2 -12.52 -11.27 -1.25
CA ASP A 2 -13.97 -11.39 -1.31
C ASP A 2 -14.70 -11.19 0.03
N SER A 3 -14.00 -11.28 1.16
CA SER A 3 -14.56 -10.88 2.47
C SER A 3 -14.81 -9.38 2.61
N LYS A 4 -14.15 -8.55 1.79
CA LYS A 4 -14.21 -7.07 1.86
C LYS A 4 -14.63 -6.42 0.54
N ARG A 5 -14.54 -7.14 -0.57
CA ARG A 5 -14.83 -6.61 -1.91
C ARG A 5 -15.63 -7.62 -2.70
N VAL A 6 -16.93 -7.42 -2.70
CA VAL A 6 -17.91 -8.19 -3.48
C VAL A 6 -18.59 -7.30 -4.50
N PHE A 7 -19.22 -7.88 -5.51
CA PHE A 7 -20.14 -7.17 -6.38
C PHE A 7 -21.42 -6.75 -5.64
N LEU A 8 -22.20 -5.85 -6.22
CA LEU A 8 -23.49 -5.41 -5.66
C LEU A 8 -24.46 -6.57 -5.37
N ASN A 9 -24.32 -7.68 -6.10
CA ASN A 9 -25.09 -8.90 -5.90
C ASN A 9 -24.43 -9.89 -4.93
N ASN A 10 -23.49 -9.44 -4.11
CA ASN A 10 -22.70 -10.22 -3.15
C ASN A 10 -21.87 -11.37 -3.74
N LYS A 11 -21.70 -11.43 -5.07
CA LYS A 11 -20.82 -12.42 -5.70
C LYS A 11 -19.33 -12.07 -5.47
N PRO A 12 -18.45 -13.07 -5.36
CA PRO A 12 -17.01 -12.85 -5.24
C PRO A 12 -16.44 -12.04 -6.40
N SER A 13 -15.64 -11.03 -6.12
CA SER A 13 -14.98 -10.21 -7.16
C SER A 13 -13.58 -10.71 -7.53
N PHE A 14 -12.95 -11.50 -6.66
CA PHE A 14 -11.58 -11.96 -6.83
C PHE A 14 -11.33 -12.75 -8.13
N PRO A 15 -12.22 -13.66 -8.56
CA PRO A 15 -12.02 -14.38 -9.83
C PRO A 15 -11.89 -13.46 -11.04
N LEU A 16 -12.68 -12.38 -11.09
CA LEU A 16 -12.59 -11.39 -12.17
C LEU A 16 -11.31 -10.57 -12.07
N VAL A 17 -10.93 -10.15 -10.86
CA VAL A 17 -9.69 -9.42 -10.60
C VAL A 17 -8.49 -10.22 -11.09
N ILE A 18 -8.39 -11.51 -10.73
CA ILE A 18 -7.30 -12.38 -11.16
C ILE A 18 -7.31 -12.59 -12.67
N LYS A 19 -8.46 -12.84 -13.28
CA LYS A 19 -8.58 -12.95 -14.74
C LYS A 19 -8.00 -11.71 -15.44
N ASN A 20 -8.33 -10.52 -14.95
CA ASN A 20 -7.84 -9.27 -15.51
C ASN A 20 -6.32 -9.09 -15.30
N ILE A 21 -5.80 -9.43 -14.14
CA ILE A 21 -4.34 -9.39 -13.86
C ILE A 21 -3.59 -10.33 -14.80
N LEU A 22 -4.07 -11.57 -14.97
CA LEU A 22 -3.46 -12.54 -15.88
C LEU A 22 -3.56 -12.11 -17.35
N THR A 23 -4.60 -11.37 -17.72
CA THR A 23 -4.72 -10.76 -19.05
C THR A 23 -3.69 -9.65 -19.22
N LEU A 24 -3.54 -8.75 -18.24
CA LEU A 24 -2.51 -7.71 -18.26
C LEU A 24 -1.09 -8.30 -18.33
N LYS A 25 -0.83 -9.41 -17.64
CA LYS A 25 0.47 -10.11 -17.69
C LYS A 25 0.87 -10.52 -19.11
N LYS A 26 -0.10 -10.80 -20.00
CA LYS A 26 0.12 -11.15 -21.41
C LYS A 26 0.42 -9.95 -22.30
N THR A 27 0.26 -8.74 -21.80
CA THR A 27 0.52 -7.50 -22.55
C THR A 27 1.93 -6.98 -22.28
N ARG A 28 2.34 -5.92 -23.01
CA ARG A 28 3.59 -5.19 -22.75
C ARG A 28 3.45 -4.12 -21.66
N ILE A 29 2.27 -3.99 -21.06
CA ILE A 29 2.00 -2.98 -20.02
C ILE A 29 2.73 -3.38 -18.74
N LYS A 30 3.58 -2.49 -18.26
CA LYS A 30 4.22 -2.64 -16.94
C LYS A 30 3.20 -2.34 -15.85
N PHE A 31 2.95 -3.27 -14.96
CA PHE A 31 2.03 -3.10 -13.84
C PHE A 31 2.59 -3.74 -12.56
N ALA A 32 2.02 -3.38 -11.45
CA ALA A 32 2.18 -4.07 -10.18
C ALA A 32 0.86 -4.02 -9.40
N CYS A 33 0.60 -5.06 -8.64
CA CYS A 33 -0.56 -5.12 -7.75
C CYS A 33 -0.24 -4.47 -6.41
N LYS A 34 -1.24 -3.90 -5.75
CA LYS A 34 -1.13 -3.46 -4.36
C LYS A 34 -1.98 -4.35 -3.48
N ALA A 35 -1.34 -5.09 -2.59
CA ALA A 35 -2.00 -5.95 -1.60
C ALA A 35 -2.07 -5.21 -0.26
N THR A 36 -3.27 -5.12 0.32
CA THR A 36 -3.45 -4.52 1.64
C THR A 36 -3.55 -5.62 2.68
N ILE A 37 -2.67 -5.57 3.67
CA ILE A 37 -2.66 -6.47 4.81
C ILE A 37 -3.55 -5.85 5.88
N MET A 38 -4.63 -6.56 6.21
CA MET A 38 -5.54 -6.20 7.30
C MET A 38 -5.07 -6.86 8.60
N PRO A 39 -5.35 -6.29 9.78
CA PRO A 39 -4.98 -6.88 11.06
C PRO A 39 -5.47 -8.31 11.24
N GLU A 40 -6.67 -8.61 10.75
CA GLU A 40 -7.29 -9.93 10.81
C GLU A 40 -6.74 -10.95 9.80
N ASN A 41 -5.82 -10.56 8.91
CA ASN A 41 -5.28 -11.49 7.92
C ASN A 41 -4.41 -12.57 8.58
N LYS A 42 -4.90 -13.82 8.50
CA LYS A 42 -4.19 -15.01 8.98
C LYS A 42 -3.41 -15.75 7.90
N HIS A 43 -3.47 -15.27 6.65
CA HIS A 43 -2.95 -15.95 5.47
C HIS A 43 -1.99 -15.08 4.65
N ILE A 44 -1.13 -14.32 5.35
CA ILE A 44 -0.18 -13.41 4.71
C ILE A 44 0.84 -14.19 3.87
N VAL A 45 1.38 -15.27 4.41
CA VAL A 45 2.33 -16.14 3.71
C VAL A 45 1.72 -16.68 2.41
N GLN A 46 0.47 -17.16 2.47
CA GLN A 46 -0.22 -17.68 1.29
C GLN A 46 -0.48 -16.59 0.24
N MET A 47 -0.78 -15.36 0.67
CA MET A 47 -0.93 -14.22 -0.22
C MET A 47 0.39 -13.91 -0.96
N PHE A 48 1.51 -13.93 -0.25
CA PHE A 48 2.83 -13.71 -0.86
C PHE A 48 3.18 -14.82 -1.84
N HIS A 49 3.00 -16.09 -1.46
CA HIS A 49 3.19 -17.24 -2.36
C HIS A 49 2.33 -17.10 -3.62
N PHE A 50 1.06 -16.72 -3.47
CA PHE A 50 0.17 -16.53 -4.62
C PHE A 50 0.76 -15.55 -5.66
N PHE A 51 1.28 -14.39 -5.24
CA PHE A 51 1.89 -13.43 -6.14
C PHE A 51 3.21 -13.93 -6.75
N GLU A 52 4.04 -14.56 -5.93
CA GLU A 52 5.33 -15.12 -6.36
C GLU A 52 5.17 -16.28 -7.35
N ASP A 53 4.26 -17.22 -7.08
CA ASP A 53 4.03 -18.40 -7.90
C ASP A 53 3.35 -18.05 -9.24
N ASN A 54 2.55 -16.99 -9.24
CA ASN A 54 1.97 -16.46 -10.47
C ASN A 54 2.87 -15.40 -11.15
N GLU A 55 4.07 -15.14 -10.62
CA GLU A 55 5.02 -14.14 -11.14
C GLU A 55 4.38 -12.75 -11.33
N ILE A 56 3.58 -12.32 -10.38
CA ILE A 56 2.88 -11.04 -10.40
C ILE A 56 3.64 -10.04 -9.51
N PRO A 57 4.20 -8.94 -10.08
CA PRO A 57 4.82 -7.90 -9.29
C PRO A 57 3.82 -7.27 -8.34
N PHE A 58 4.19 -7.13 -7.06
CA PHE A 58 3.29 -6.55 -6.09
C PHE A 58 4.00 -5.72 -5.02
N TYR A 59 3.25 -4.74 -4.52
CA TYR A 59 3.54 -4.01 -3.29
C TYR A 59 2.59 -4.47 -2.21
N HIS A 60 3.06 -4.50 -0.98
CA HIS A 60 2.20 -4.70 0.18
C HIS A 60 2.21 -3.47 1.07
N GLY A 61 1.14 -3.27 1.79
CA GLY A 61 1.01 -2.22 2.78
C GLY A 61 0.00 -2.65 3.85
N PHE A 62 0.17 -2.14 5.05
CA PHE A 62 -0.79 -2.37 6.12
C PHE A 62 -1.97 -1.41 5.97
N ALA A 63 -3.17 -1.89 6.30
CA ALA A 63 -4.30 -1.01 6.48
C ALA A 63 -4.00 -0.06 7.64
N THR A 64 -3.95 1.23 7.33
CA THR A 64 -3.90 2.27 8.36
C THR A 64 -5.30 2.51 8.90
N ARG A 65 -5.41 2.93 10.16
CA ARG A 65 -6.69 3.28 10.79
C ARG A 65 -7.49 4.21 9.88
N ALA A 66 -8.68 3.78 9.49
CA ALA A 66 -9.73 4.74 9.19
C ALA A 66 -10.18 5.34 10.53
N PHE A 67 -10.62 6.58 10.54
CA PHE A 67 -10.97 7.42 11.69
C PHE A 67 -11.97 6.83 12.71
N ASN A 68 -12.23 5.54 12.72
CA ASN A 68 -13.18 4.86 13.58
C ASN A 68 -12.44 3.83 14.47
N ASP A 69 -12.39 4.11 15.76
CA ASP A 69 -11.70 3.29 16.80
C ASP A 69 -12.26 1.87 16.97
N SER A 70 -13.38 1.54 16.33
CA SER A 70 -14.02 0.22 16.40
C SER A 70 -13.25 -0.92 15.71
N TYR A 71 -12.11 -0.65 15.07
CA TYR A 71 -11.36 -1.60 14.25
C TYR A 71 -10.08 -2.16 14.93
N LEU A 72 -9.92 -2.01 16.23
CA LEU A 72 -8.77 -2.57 16.95
C LEU A 72 -9.10 -3.97 17.49
N PRO A 73 -8.68 -5.05 16.82
CA PRO A 73 -8.42 -6.29 17.53
C PRO A 73 -7.34 -6.03 18.57
N GLN A 74 -7.31 -6.81 19.65
CA GLN A 74 -6.31 -6.68 20.68
C GLN A 74 -4.92 -6.65 20.03
N ILE A 75 -4.21 -5.53 20.20
CA ILE A 75 -2.99 -5.19 19.45
C ILE A 75 -1.93 -6.28 19.59
N GLU A 76 -1.92 -6.99 20.72
CA GLU A 76 -0.93 -8.01 21.06
C GLU A 76 -1.08 -9.28 20.21
N ASP A 77 -2.29 -9.79 20.03
CA ASP A 77 -2.56 -10.98 19.23
C ASP A 77 -2.28 -10.73 17.74
N VAL A 78 -2.59 -9.53 17.26
CA VAL A 78 -2.27 -9.11 15.89
C VAL A 78 -0.77 -9.06 15.68
N ASN A 79 -0.02 -8.47 16.61
CA ASN A 79 1.43 -8.36 16.50
C ASN A 79 2.12 -9.73 16.53
N ASN A 80 1.65 -10.66 17.36
CA ASN A 80 2.21 -12.01 17.43
C ASN A 80 1.95 -12.79 16.14
N ASN A 81 0.74 -12.74 15.60
CA ASN A 81 0.43 -13.36 14.32
C ASN A 81 1.27 -12.75 13.17
N LEU A 82 1.39 -11.43 13.12
CA LEU A 82 2.21 -10.75 12.11
C LEU A 82 3.68 -11.15 12.21
N LYS A 83 4.27 -11.14 13.41
CA LYS A 83 5.66 -11.58 13.62
C LYS A 83 5.90 -13.00 13.12
N GLN A 84 5.01 -13.93 13.47
CA GLN A 84 5.12 -15.32 13.03
C GLN A 84 5.04 -15.43 11.51
N GLN A 85 4.06 -14.80 10.88
CA GLN A 85 3.87 -14.83 9.43
C GLN A 85 5.08 -14.21 8.70
N PHE A 86 5.60 -13.09 9.19
CA PHE A 86 6.78 -12.46 8.60
C PHE A 86 8.06 -13.25 8.82
N SER A 87 8.22 -13.95 9.94
CA SER A 87 9.34 -14.88 10.13
C SER A 87 9.35 -15.97 9.08
N LEU A 88 8.20 -16.60 8.81
CA LEU A 88 8.08 -17.60 7.75
C LEU A 88 8.38 -17.03 6.35
N LEU A 89 8.00 -15.77 6.11
CA LEU A 89 8.33 -15.10 4.85
C LEU A 89 9.83 -14.83 4.71
N VAL A 90 10.54 -14.51 5.79
CA VAL A 90 12.00 -14.35 5.75
C VAL A 90 12.67 -15.61 5.25
N ASP A 91 12.35 -16.77 5.85
CA ASP A 91 12.92 -18.07 5.44
C ASP A 91 12.60 -18.38 3.97
N TYR A 92 11.37 -18.13 3.56
CA TYR A 92 10.94 -18.32 2.17
C TYR A 92 11.76 -17.47 1.20
N TYR A 93 11.93 -16.16 1.48
CA TYR A 93 12.66 -15.27 0.58
C TYR A 93 14.17 -15.52 0.60
N VAL A 94 14.75 -15.86 1.75
CA VAL A 94 16.15 -16.30 1.82
C VAL A 94 16.37 -17.52 0.93
N SER A 95 15.46 -18.51 0.99
CA SER A 95 15.53 -19.69 0.11
C SER A 95 15.40 -19.31 -1.37
N ARG A 96 14.45 -18.43 -1.73
CA ARG A 96 14.31 -17.98 -3.13
C ARG A 96 15.58 -17.31 -3.66
N ILE A 97 16.16 -16.39 -2.87
CA ILE A 97 17.37 -15.65 -3.27
C ILE A 97 18.55 -16.59 -3.39
N LYS A 98 18.77 -17.52 -2.44
CA LYS A 98 19.83 -18.52 -2.52
C LYS A 98 19.73 -19.42 -3.76
N ASN A 99 18.51 -19.68 -4.22
CA ASN A 99 18.25 -20.47 -5.43
C ASN A 99 18.13 -19.62 -6.70
N ASN A 100 18.59 -18.37 -6.69
CA ASN A 100 18.55 -17.43 -7.81
C ASN A 100 17.13 -17.24 -8.41
N LYS A 101 16.09 -17.43 -7.64
CA LYS A 101 14.71 -17.19 -8.08
C LYS A 101 14.38 -15.71 -8.02
N TYR A 102 13.71 -15.22 -9.05
CA TYR A 102 13.26 -13.82 -9.08
C TYR A 102 12.27 -13.53 -7.94
N VAL A 103 12.34 -12.32 -7.35
CA VAL A 103 11.46 -11.85 -6.27
C VAL A 103 10.52 -10.79 -6.83
N TYR A 104 9.21 -11.07 -6.75
CA TYR A 104 8.15 -10.20 -7.25
C TYR A 104 7.63 -9.22 -6.18
N ALA A 105 7.94 -9.42 -4.91
CA ALA A 105 7.62 -8.52 -3.80
C ALA A 105 8.45 -7.21 -3.88
N ARG A 106 7.97 -6.23 -4.61
CA ARG A 106 8.69 -4.96 -4.90
C ARG A 106 9.07 -4.20 -3.64
N LYS A 107 8.15 -4.10 -2.68
CA LYS A 107 8.41 -3.42 -1.41
C LYS A 107 9.59 -4.04 -0.66
N LEU A 108 9.68 -5.37 -0.62
CA LEU A 108 10.80 -6.06 0.01
C LEU A 108 12.14 -5.71 -0.63
N ILE A 109 12.21 -5.73 -1.96
CA ILE A 109 13.42 -5.37 -2.70
C ILE A 109 13.82 -3.92 -2.46
N GLU A 110 12.86 -3.00 -2.43
CA GLU A 110 13.11 -1.59 -2.13
C GLU A 110 13.65 -1.40 -0.71
N ASP A 111 13.09 -2.09 0.27
CA ASP A 111 13.54 -2.00 1.66
C ASP A 111 14.95 -2.58 1.85
N ILE A 112 15.25 -3.71 1.21
CA ILE A 112 16.61 -4.28 1.20
C ILE A 112 17.61 -3.29 0.60
N ARG A 113 17.29 -2.68 -0.55
CA ARG A 113 18.13 -1.67 -1.19
C ARG A 113 18.36 -0.46 -0.30
N ARG A 114 17.33 0.04 0.37
CA ARG A 114 17.44 1.16 1.31
C ARG A 114 18.41 0.85 2.45
N ILE A 115 18.32 -0.35 3.01
CA ILE A 115 19.23 -0.81 4.06
C ILE A 115 20.67 -0.89 3.54
N GLN A 116 20.88 -1.52 2.39
CA GLN A 116 22.20 -1.68 1.79
C GLN A 116 22.85 -0.33 1.43
N CYS A 117 22.07 0.57 0.83
CA CYS A 117 22.55 1.89 0.41
C CYS A 117 22.58 2.91 1.55
N LYS A 118 22.18 2.53 2.75
CA LYS A 118 22.05 3.43 3.93
C LYS A 118 21.25 4.70 3.60
N THR A 119 20.29 4.61 2.67
CA THR A 119 19.45 5.73 2.28
C THR A 119 18.34 5.90 3.31
N THR A 120 18.32 7.05 3.97
CA THR A 120 17.21 7.47 4.83
C THR A 120 16.23 8.27 3.98
N SER A 121 14.95 7.91 4.00
CA SER A 121 13.90 8.78 3.47
C SER A 121 13.47 9.72 4.59
N TYR A 122 13.73 10.99 4.42
CA TYR A 122 13.28 12.02 5.38
C TYR A 122 11.76 12.20 5.39
N THR A 123 11.08 11.78 4.33
CA THR A 123 9.63 11.83 4.21
C THR A 123 9.09 10.41 4.07
N GLY A 124 8.35 9.94 5.05
CA GLY A 124 7.68 8.62 5.01
C GLY A 124 6.62 8.53 3.91
N CYS A 125 6.10 9.66 3.45
CA CYS A 125 5.05 9.77 2.45
C CYS A 125 5.33 10.95 1.51
N SER A 126 5.06 10.78 0.22
CA SER A 126 5.18 11.84 -0.80
C SER A 126 3.90 12.67 -0.99
N ALA A 127 2.89 12.45 -0.15
CA ALA A 127 1.63 13.18 -0.21
C ALA A 127 1.85 14.68 -0.02
N GLY A 128 1.30 15.49 -0.93
CA GLY A 128 1.46 16.95 -0.92
C GLY A 128 2.82 17.46 -1.43
N ILE A 129 3.79 16.58 -1.72
CA ILE A 129 5.09 16.95 -2.30
C ILE A 129 5.15 16.51 -3.76
N ASN A 130 5.10 15.20 -4.00
CA ASN A 130 5.22 14.61 -5.34
C ASN A 130 3.95 13.90 -5.79
N SER A 131 2.93 13.84 -4.94
CA SER A 131 1.66 13.20 -5.26
C SER A 131 0.49 13.96 -4.66
N PHE A 132 -0.56 14.09 -5.45
CA PHE A 132 -1.83 14.70 -5.08
C PHE A 132 -2.97 13.78 -5.49
N TYR A 133 -4.10 13.90 -4.80
CA TYR A 133 -5.33 13.22 -5.14
C TYR A 133 -6.34 14.22 -5.71
N PHE A 134 -6.98 13.84 -6.81
CA PHE A 134 -8.03 14.62 -7.47
C PHE A 134 -9.35 13.85 -7.36
N ASN A 135 -10.39 14.51 -6.89
CA ASN A 135 -11.72 13.91 -6.88
C ASN A 135 -12.48 14.21 -8.19
N LEU A 136 -13.68 13.63 -8.33
CA LEU A 136 -14.50 13.81 -9.54
C LEU A 136 -15.04 15.25 -9.72
N LYS A 137 -14.96 16.10 -8.70
CA LYS A 137 -15.34 17.52 -8.77
C LYS A 137 -14.16 18.42 -9.14
N GLY A 138 -12.97 17.84 -9.31
CA GLY A 138 -11.75 18.59 -9.57
C GLY A 138 -11.06 19.12 -8.32
N ASP A 139 -11.57 18.84 -7.12
CA ASP A 139 -10.92 19.29 -5.89
C ASP A 139 -9.62 18.50 -5.67
N ILE A 140 -8.60 19.18 -5.16
CA ILE A 140 -7.26 18.65 -4.95
C ILE A 140 -7.02 18.46 -3.44
N TYR A 141 -6.52 17.28 -3.10
CA TYR A 141 -6.12 16.90 -1.75
C TYR A 141 -4.71 16.36 -1.75
N VAL A 142 -3.99 16.49 -0.65
CA VAL A 142 -2.63 15.91 -0.52
C VAL A 142 -2.66 14.38 -0.56
N CYS A 143 -3.75 13.74 -0.15
CA CYS A 143 -3.91 12.29 -0.11
C CYS A 143 -5.39 11.89 -0.29
N SER A 144 -5.63 10.72 -0.86
CA SER A 144 -6.98 10.15 -1.00
C SER A 144 -7.69 9.95 0.34
N SER A 145 -6.97 9.76 1.44
CA SER A 145 -7.54 9.64 2.78
C SER A 145 -8.20 10.93 3.29
N HIS A 146 -7.90 12.07 2.68
CA HIS A 146 -8.44 13.38 3.05
C HIS A 146 -9.67 13.79 2.22
N ASN A 147 -10.05 13.01 1.23
CA ASN A 147 -11.11 13.35 0.26
C ASN A 147 -12.48 13.65 0.87
N SER A 148 -12.77 13.13 2.08
CA SER A 148 -14.04 13.38 2.77
C SER A 148 -14.05 14.62 3.66
N CYS A 149 -12.93 15.30 3.81
CA CYS A 149 -12.75 16.45 4.69
C CYS A 149 -12.49 17.71 3.85
N LYS A 150 -13.49 18.57 3.69
CA LYS A 150 -13.38 19.77 2.87
C LYS A 150 -12.31 20.74 3.34
N GLU A 151 -12.07 20.81 4.63
CA GLU A 151 -11.06 21.67 5.25
C GLU A 151 -9.64 21.30 4.80
N LEU A 152 -9.44 20.03 4.40
CA LEU A 152 -8.17 19.52 3.89
C LEU A 152 -8.04 19.59 2.35
N CYS A 153 -8.99 20.25 1.69
CA CYS A 153 -8.91 20.59 0.27
C CYS A 153 -7.85 21.67 0.06
N VAL A 154 -6.84 21.36 -0.74
CA VAL A 154 -5.69 22.23 -1.01
C VAL A 154 -5.74 22.89 -2.39
N GLY A 155 -6.87 22.84 -3.07
CA GLY A 155 -7.05 23.50 -4.36
C GLY A 155 -8.08 22.84 -5.25
N ASN A 156 -8.14 23.31 -6.49
CA ASN A 156 -9.02 22.76 -7.53
C ASN A 156 -8.28 22.77 -8.88
N ILE A 157 -8.67 21.92 -9.81
CA ILE A 157 -8.04 21.81 -11.14
C ILE A 157 -8.09 23.11 -11.95
N HIS A 158 -9.03 24.01 -11.66
CA HIS A 158 -9.17 25.31 -12.32
C HIS A 158 -8.31 26.40 -11.68
N ASP A 159 -8.14 26.33 -10.36
CA ASP A 159 -7.46 27.39 -9.56
C ASP A 159 -6.02 26.98 -9.21
N GLY A 160 -5.67 25.71 -9.38
CA GLY A 160 -4.37 25.18 -9.01
C GLY A 160 -4.26 24.74 -7.56
N ILE A 161 -3.02 24.54 -7.10
CA ILE A 161 -2.69 24.07 -5.75
C ILE A 161 -2.38 25.26 -4.85
N ASP A 162 -3.02 25.32 -3.70
CA ASP A 162 -2.77 26.30 -2.64
C ASP A 162 -1.69 25.75 -1.68
N TYR A 163 -0.45 26.13 -1.93
CA TYR A 163 0.70 25.70 -1.13
C TYR A 163 0.68 26.28 0.30
N GLU A 164 0.07 27.48 0.50
CA GLU A 164 -0.05 28.05 1.85
C GLU A 164 -0.95 27.19 2.74
N LYS A 165 -2.02 26.62 2.17
CA LYS A 165 -2.85 25.63 2.89
C LYS A 165 -2.07 24.37 3.24
N ILE A 166 -1.23 23.88 2.34
CA ILE A 166 -0.39 22.71 2.60
C ILE A 166 0.52 22.97 3.79
N ASP A 167 1.19 24.13 3.82
CA ASP A 167 2.09 24.52 4.90
C ASP A 167 1.35 24.74 6.22
N LYS A 168 0.19 25.40 6.18
CA LYS A 168 -0.64 25.64 7.36
C LYS A 168 -1.10 24.37 8.05
N HIS A 169 -1.42 23.34 7.29
CA HIS A 169 -1.87 22.03 7.84
C HIS A 169 -0.72 21.13 8.29
N ASN A 170 0.55 21.58 8.19
CA ASN A 170 1.73 20.81 8.57
C ASN A 170 1.73 19.39 7.95
N PHE A 171 1.32 19.26 6.69
CA PHE A 171 1.37 17.98 5.97
C PHE A 171 2.82 17.49 5.77
N TYR A 172 3.79 18.36 5.90
CA TYR A 172 5.20 18.01 5.90
C TYR A 172 5.68 17.71 7.32
N PRO A 173 6.47 16.66 7.54
CA PRO A 173 7.17 16.52 8.79
C PRO A 173 8.05 17.77 8.97
N LYS A 174 7.83 18.54 10.05
CA LYS A 174 8.78 19.57 10.44
C LYS A 174 10.13 18.90 10.55
N GLU A 175 11.17 19.52 9.99
CA GLU A 175 12.54 19.02 10.07
C GLU A 175 12.79 18.57 11.51
N VAL A 176 13.01 17.26 11.67
CA VAL A 176 13.53 16.74 12.93
C VAL A 176 14.91 17.34 13.02
N GLY A 177 15.11 18.27 13.96
CA GLY A 177 16.30 19.08 14.09
C GLY A 177 17.56 18.26 13.90
N ARG A 178 18.49 18.88 13.18
CA ARG A 178 19.86 18.37 12.99
C ARG A 178 20.56 18.13 14.31
#